data_49fa36107b727a4940b6b8e6098a839c
#
_entry.id   49fa36107b727a4940b6b8e6098a839c
#
_cell.length_a   1.000
_cell.length_b   1.000
_cell.length_c   1.000
_cell.angle_alpha   90.00
_cell.angle_beta   90.00
_cell.angle_gamma   90.00
#
_symmetry.space_group_name_H-M   'P 1'
#
loop_
_entity.id
_entity.type
_entity.pdbx_description
1 polymer ?
#
loop_
_entity_poly.entity_id
_entity_poly.type
_entity_poly.pdbx_seq_one_letter_code
_entity_poly.pdbx_strand_id
1 'polypeptide(L)'
;KLFEHFAAMAHSCCRLSSTAEWETVKDILQKTLQFSTELTGAEEGNLVLVDSSGTVTDFIQASSDTKQDKRFELTGRVLNEGLGGWVSEHRQVGLIGDSLEDNRWLPLPHQLQTVRSVLAVPILKCDELLGILTLTHPDPDHFSPEFVDQMQATSDQIALTLENARLYGRLDESYRSLDRSKKKVEAYSRALDNELEKARQIQIDFLPDRIPELPNWEIETYFSPAKQVSGDFYDVFSLPGNNLGIVIADVADKGVGSALYMALIISLIRVFSGHISLHGFANYSVNNGITKSSPGQYATPDQLNALNAVKLTNDYIAHEHGKEGMFATLFFGVIYPASGNMAYINAGHEPVFVVNSTGVVKRLKSTGPAVGIMHDMKFDIEQVQIEPGEILFGYTDGVTEAVGPNGDFFTRKRLLSILEQTDSSAPEMVAHIRNSLSAHIHNAPPSDDITLLAVQRLPLHS
;
A
#
# COMPACT_ATOMS: atom_id res chain seq x y z
N LYS A 1 -30.71 13.76 -44.30
CA LYS A 1 -29.29 13.89 -44.74
C LYS A 1 -28.45 14.62 -43.69
N LEU A 2 -28.90 15.80 -43.14
CA LEU A 2 -28.18 16.52 -42.07
C LEU A 2 -28.03 15.66 -40.83
N PHE A 3 -29.07 15.01 -40.38
CA PHE A 3 -29.09 14.14 -39.20
C PHE A 3 -28.25 12.86 -39.37
N GLU A 4 -28.22 12.28 -40.53
CA GLU A 4 -27.39 11.13 -40.90
C GLU A 4 -25.90 11.49 -40.92
N HIS A 5 -25.56 12.69 -41.37
CA HIS A 5 -24.20 13.21 -41.38
C HIS A 5 -23.68 13.44 -39.92
N PHE A 6 -24.50 14.05 -39.08
CA PHE A 6 -24.16 14.25 -37.68
C PHE A 6 -24.07 12.95 -36.85
N ALA A 7 -24.92 11.96 -37.15
CA ALA A 7 -24.82 10.64 -36.49
C ALA A 7 -23.54 9.90 -36.87
N ALA A 8 -23.06 10.01 -38.09
CA ALA A 8 -21.78 9.48 -38.54
C ALA A 8 -20.59 10.19 -37.88
N MET A 9 -20.70 11.50 -37.64
CA MET A 9 -19.69 12.31 -36.94
C MET A 9 -19.55 11.92 -35.48
N ALA A 10 -20.64 11.73 -34.76
CA ALA A 10 -20.63 11.32 -33.35
C ALA A 10 -19.92 9.97 -33.11
N HIS A 11 -20.04 9.04 -34.10
CA HIS A 11 -19.35 7.75 -34.05
C HIS A 11 -17.84 7.84 -34.30
N SER A 12 -17.38 8.82 -35.09
CA SER A 12 -15.97 9.02 -35.43
C SER A 12 -15.18 9.67 -34.25
N CYS A 13 -15.82 10.52 -33.44
CA CYS A 13 -15.20 11.20 -32.31
C CYS A 13 -14.87 10.28 -31.13
N CYS A 14 -15.41 9.05 -31.08
CA CYS A 14 -15.23 8.13 -29.94
C CYS A 14 -13.87 7.40 -29.85
N ARG A 15 -12.88 7.70 -30.73
CA ARG A 15 -11.62 6.92 -30.80
C ARG A 15 -10.34 7.76 -30.84
N LEU A 16 -10.30 8.91 -30.24
CA LEU A 16 -9.27 9.90 -30.55
C LEU A 16 -8.31 10.17 -29.37
N SER A 17 -7.00 9.93 -29.56
CA SER A 17 -5.90 10.36 -28.66
C SER A 17 -4.68 10.87 -29.43
N SER A 18 -4.41 12.16 -29.45
CA SER A 18 -3.20 12.86 -29.91
C SER A 18 -3.41 13.95 -30.99
N THR A 19 -2.35 14.51 -31.55
CA THR A 19 -2.35 15.48 -32.67
C THR A 19 -3.13 15.00 -33.89
N ALA A 20 -3.19 13.69 -34.14
CA ALA A 20 -4.02 13.07 -35.16
C ALA A 20 -5.54 13.29 -34.94
N GLU A 21 -5.93 13.54 -33.70
CA GLU A 21 -7.31 13.79 -33.26
C GLU A 21 -7.79 15.17 -33.68
N TRP A 22 -6.93 16.16 -33.43
CA TRP A 22 -7.24 17.53 -33.80
C TRP A 22 -7.43 17.65 -35.33
N GLU A 23 -6.57 17.00 -36.12
CA GLU A 23 -6.73 16.95 -37.59
C GLU A 23 -8.06 16.30 -37.99
N THR A 24 -8.53 15.28 -37.29
CA THR A 24 -9.83 14.65 -37.55
C THR A 24 -10.99 15.60 -37.20
N VAL A 25 -10.91 16.30 -36.05
CA VAL A 25 -11.90 17.30 -35.66
C VAL A 25 -11.95 18.43 -36.70
N LYS A 26 -10.79 18.90 -37.14
CA LYS A 26 -10.66 19.94 -38.15
C LYS A 26 -11.27 19.53 -39.50
N ASP A 27 -11.06 18.28 -39.95
CA ASP A 27 -11.67 17.71 -41.14
C ASP A 27 -13.21 17.66 -41.02
N ILE A 28 -13.71 17.29 -39.86
CA ILE A 28 -15.14 17.31 -39.55
C ILE A 28 -15.72 18.72 -39.63
N LEU A 29 -15.07 19.68 -39.00
CA LEU A 29 -15.50 21.09 -39.00
C LEU A 29 -15.48 21.68 -40.39
N GLN A 30 -14.48 21.36 -41.19
CA GLN A 30 -14.38 21.80 -42.60
C GLN A 30 -15.50 21.24 -43.45
N LYS A 31 -15.84 19.96 -43.34
CA LYS A 31 -16.98 19.33 -44.01
C LYS A 31 -18.32 19.94 -43.58
N THR A 32 -18.47 20.22 -42.28
CA THR A 32 -19.68 20.87 -41.76
C THR A 32 -19.83 22.27 -42.33
N LEU A 33 -18.75 23.03 -42.39
CA LEU A 33 -18.74 24.37 -42.99
C LEU A 33 -19.07 24.33 -44.47
N GLN A 34 -18.45 23.41 -45.21
CA GLN A 34 -18.76 23.21 -46.64
C GLN A 34 -20.23 22.86 -46.85
N PHE A 35 -20.79 21.97 -46.08
CA PHE A 35 -22.20 21.63 -46.12
C PHE A 35 -23.11 22.83 -45.79
N SER A 36 -22.70 23.66 -44.81
CA SER A 36 -23.43 24.87 -44.44
C SER A 36 -23.47 25.91 -45.57
N THR A 37 -22.37 26.08 -46.32
CA THR A 37 -22.30 26.94 -47.48
C THR A 37 -23.19 26.41 -48.64
N GLU A 38 -23.14 25.12 -48.90
CA GLU A 38 -23.99 24.48 -49.94
C GLU A 38 -25.49 24.58 -49.60
N LEU A 39 -25.86 24.36 -48.31
CA LEU A 39 -27.25 24.40 -47.87
C LEU A 39 -27.87 25.79 -47.95
N THR A 40 -27.10 26.80 -47.60
CA THR A 40 -27.55 28.20 -47.55
C THR A 40 -27.36 28.91 -48.89
N GLY A 41 -26.65 28.30 -49.87
CA GLY A 41 -26.23 28.96 -51.09
C GLY A 41 -25.21 30.08 -50.86
N ALA A 42 -24.53 30.10 -49.70
CA ALA A 42 -23.50 31.08 -49.41
C ALA A 42 -22.32 30.95 -50.40
N GLU A 43 -21.73 32.06 -50.81
CA GLU A 43 -20.57 32.04 -51.70
C GLU A 43 -19.28 31.72 -50.93
N GLU A 44 -19.13 32.23 -49.71
CA GLU A 44 -18.02 31.89 -48.82
C GLU A 44 -18.52 31.52 -47.43
N GLY A 45 -17.81 30.59 -46.78
CA GLY A 45 -18.01 30.20 -45.39
C GLY A 45 -16.69 30.14 -44.64
N ASN A 46 -16.67 30.70 -43.43
CA ASN A 46 -15.52 30.74 -42.55
C ASN A 46 -15.92 30.33 -41.16
N LEU A 47 -15.03 29.60 -40.47
CA LEU A 47 -15.16 29.22 -39.08
C LEU A 47 -13.90 29.67 -38.35
N VAL A 48 -14.08 30.55 -37.36
CA VAL A 48 -13.01 31.03 -36.46
C VAL A 48 -13.21 30.37 -35.12
N LEU A 49 -12.16 29.72 -34.59
CA LEU A 49 -12.17 29.15 -33.24
C LEU A 49 -11.35 30.02 -32.31
N VAL A 50 -11.79 30.13 -31.05
CA VAL A 50 -11.13 30.94 -30.02
C VAL A 50 -10.91 30.12 -28.74
N ASP A 51 -9.87 30.50 -27.99
CA ASP A 51 -9.66 29.97 -26.66
C ASP A 51 -10.47 30.76 -25.60
N SER A 52 -10.35 30.37 -24.34
CA SER A 52 -11.02 31.03 -23.21
C SER A 52 -10.58 32.48 -22.98
N SER A 53 -9.48 32.93 -23.58
CA SER A 53 -9.01 34.33 -23.53
C SER A 53 -9.58 35.18 -24.70
N GLY A 54 -10.29 34.55 -25.64
CA GLY A 54 -10.78 35.14 -26.87
C GLY A 54 -9.73 35.25 -27.98
N THR A 55 -8.56 34.57 -27.80
CA THR A 55 -7.52 34.52 -28.82
C THR A 55 -7.86 33.47 -29.88
N VAL A 56 -7.67 33.82 -31.18
CA VAL A 56 -7.91 32.90 -32.29
C VAL A 56 -6.95 31.74 -32.21
N THR A 57 -7.47 30.52 -32.15
CA THR A 57 -6.70 29.28 -32.17
C THR A 57 -6.65 28.62 -33.53
N ASP A 58 -7.74 28.69 -34.28
CA ASP A 58 -7.86 28.09 -35.62
C ASP A 58 -8.78 28.90 -36.56
N PHE A 59 -8.50 28.80 -37.85
CA PHE A 59 -9.28 29.37 -38.91
C PHE A 59 -9.53 28.32 -39.98
N ILE A 60 -10.79 28.02 -40.27
CA ILE A 60 -11.24 27.01 -41.24
C ILE A 60 -12.07 27.68 -42.32
N GLN A 61 -11.83 27.37 -43.61
CA GLN A 61 -12.58 27.86 -44.75
C GLN A 61 -13.28 26.70 -45.47
N ALA A 62 -14.43 27.00 -46.11
CA ALA A 62 -15.17 26.02 -46.91
C ALA A 62 -14.42 25.61 -48.18
N SER A 63 -13.67 26.52 -48.82
CA SER A 63 -12.85 26.25 -49.99
C SER A 63 -11.35 26.19 -49.63
N SER A 64 -10.64 25.20 -50.21
CA SER A 64 -9.20 24.93 -49.91
C SER A 64 -8.23 25.75 -50.73
N ASP A 65 -8.45 27.04 -50.97
CA ASP A 65 -7.54 27.86 -51.77
C ASP A 65 -6.38 28.41 -50.91
N THR A 66 -5.17 28.12 -51.32
CA THR A 66 -3.90 28.12 -50.61
C THR A 66 -3.31 29.52 -50.34
N LYS A 67 -3.88 30.35 -49.46
CA LYS A 67 -3.22 31.56 -48.92
C LYS A 67 -3.54 31.77 -47.44
N GLN A 68 -3.15 30.79 -46.64
CA GLN A 68 -3.49 30.71 -45.20
C GLN A 68 -2.77 31.76 -44.33
N ASP A 69 -1.51 32.11 -44.57
CA ASP A 69 -0.67 32.86 -43.62
C ASP A 69 -1.02 34.35 -43.45
N LYS A 70 -1.55 35.04 -44.46
CA LYS A 70 -1.87 36.48 -44.36
C LYS A 70 -3.26 36.79 -43.80
N ARG A 71 -4.16 35.81 -43.77
CA ARG A 71 -5.53 35.97 -43.24
C ARG A 71 -5.61 35.83 -41.73
N PHE A 72 -4.67 35.12 -41.09
CA PHE A 72 -4.66 34.91 -39.63
C PHE A 72 -4.52 36.24 -38.81
N GLU A 73 -3.64 37.16 -39.27
CA GLU A 73 -3.46 38.49 -38.62
C GLU A 73 -4.70 39.39 -38.79
N LEU A 74 -5.40 39.27 -39.93
CA LEU A 74 -6.62 40.05 -40.21
C LEU A 74 -7.82 39.51 -39.39
N THR A 75 -7.86 38.22 -39.08
CA THR A 75 -8.96 37.55 -38.35
C THR A 75 -9.04 38.03 -36.90
N GLY A 76 -7.90 38.33 -36.24
CA GLY A 76 -7.87 38.89 -34.91
C GLY A 76 -8.51 40.28 -34.80
N ARG A 77 -8.42 41.10 -35.87
CA ARG A 77 -9.10 42.41 -35.92
C ARG A 77 -10.61 42.25 -36.15
N VAL A 78 -11.04 41.30 -36.99
CA VAL A 78 -12.44 41.05 -37.29
C VAL A 78 -13.23 40.54 -36.09
N LEU A 79 -12.58 39.82 -35.16
CA LEU A 79 -13.19 39.36 -33.89
C LEU A 79 -13.33 40.46 -32.84
N ASN A 80 -12.55 41.53 -32.92
CA ASN A 80 -12.62 42.65 -31.99
C ASN A 80 -13.40 43.85 -32.57
N GLU A 81 -13.59 43.86 -33.87
CA GLU A 81 -14.21 44.98 -34.60
C GLU A 81 -15.26 44.38 -35.58
N GLY A 82 -16.19 45.19 -36.01
CA GLY A 82 -17.19 44.78 -37.03
C GLY A 82 -18.21 43.75 -36.54
N LEU A 83 -18.80 43.00 -37.44
CA LEU A 83 -19.84 42.02 -37.13
C LEU A 83 -19.34 40.89 -36.22
N GLY A 84 -18.13 40.38 -36.44
CA GLY A 84 -17.52 39.35 -35.59
C GLY A 84 -17.32 39.84 -34.15
N GLY A 85 -16.85 41.09 -33.95
CA GLY A 85 -16.76 41.73 -32.66
C GLY A 85 -18.11 41.89 -31.97
N TRP A 86 -19.14 42.30 -32.73
CA TRP A 86 -20.50 42.40 -32.20
C TRP A 86 -21.04 41.03 -31.75
N VAL A 87 -20.89 40.00 -32.54
CA VAL A 87 -21.29 38.62 -32.20
C VAL A 87 -20.50 38.11 -30.97
N SER A 88 -19.21 38.40 -30.94
CA SER A 88 -18.34 38.06 -29.79
C SER A 88 -18.79 38.73 -28.48
N GLU A 89 -19.22 39.97 -28.52
CA GLU A 89 -19.67 40.75 -27.34
C GLU A 89 -21.08 40.34 -26.91
N HIS A 90 -22.04 40.27 -27.87
CA HIS A 90 -23.46 40.09 -27.57
C HIS A 90 -23.88 38.65 -27.46
N ARG A 91 -23.04 37.70 -27.92
CA ARG A 91 -23.37 36.23 -27.95
C ARG A 91 -24.66 35.90 -28.72
N GLN A 92 -24.99 36.75 -29.70
CA GLN A 92 -26.20 36.60 -30.54
C GLN A 92 -25.85 36.50 -32.00
N VAL A 93 -26.76 35.93 -32.78
CA VAL A 93 -26.62 35.86 -34.24
C VAL A 93 -26.61 37.25 -34.82
N GLY A 94 -25.59 37.53 -35.62
CA GLY A 94 -25.48 38.75 -36.42
C GLY A 94 -25.92 38.52 -37.86
N LEU A 95 -27.01 39.14 -38.25
CA LEU A 95 -27.50 39.15 -39.63
C LEU A 95 -27.37 40.56 -40.20
N ILE A 96 -26.77 40.66 -41.37
CA ILE A 96 -26.67 41.84 -42.19
C ILE A 96 -27.35 41.57 -43.52
N GLY A 97 -28.45 42.29 -43.81
CA GLY A 97 -29.17 42.17 -45.08
C GLY A 97 -28.40 42.87 -46.20
N ASP A 98 -27.92 44.09 -45.96
CA ASP A 98 -27.05 44.79 -46.89
C ASP A 98 -25.86 45.43 -46.20
N SER A 99 -24.67 45.01 -46.56
CA SER A 99 -23.41 45.50 -45.98
C SER A 99 -23.12 46.98 -46.27
N LEU A 100 -23.76 47.57 -47.24
CA LEU A 100 -23.62 48.99 -47.52
C LEU A 100 -24.46 49.89 -46.59
N GLU A 101 -25.45 49.30 -45.93
CA GLU A 101 -26.37 49.97 -45.01
C GLU A 101 -26.11 49.72 -43.55
N ASP A 102 -25.26 48.71 -43.22
CA ASP A 102 -24.98 48.26 -41.85
C ASP A 102 -23.55 48.57 -41.45
N ASN A 103 -23.36 49.44 -40.42
CA ASN A 103 -22.07 49.94 -39.95
C ASN A 103 -21.29 48.82 -39.20
N ARG A 104 -21.88 47.65 -38.88
CA ARG A 104 -21.18 46.51 -38.31
C ARG A 104 -20.34 45.77 -39.34
N TRP A 105 -20.50 46.03 -40.63
CA TRP A 105 -19.66 45.46 -41.64
C TRP A 105 -18.35 46.22 -41.82
N LEU A 106 -17.22 45.51 -41.71
CA LEU A 106 -15.89 46.06 -42.01
C LEU A 106 -15.34 45.36 -43.26
N PRO A 107 -15.21 46.05 -44.41
CA PRO A 107 -14.61 45.44 -45.60
C PRO A 107 -13.14 45.17 -45.38
N LEU A 108 -12.72 43.93 -45.70
CA LEU A 108 -11.30 43.53 -45.60
C LEU A 108 -10.51 44.08 -46.82
N PRO A 109 -9.23 44.53 -46.64
CA PRO A 109 -8.43 45.22 -47.63
C PRO A 109 -8.08 44.42 -48.91
N HIS A 110 -8.49 43.20 -49.07
CA HIS A 110 -8.20 42.34 -50.19
C HIS A 110 -9.39 41.44 -50.55
N GLN A 111 -10.61 41.82 -50.21
CA GLN A 111 -11.82 41.14 -50.60
C GLN A 111 -12.04 41.28 -52.11
N LEU A 112 -11.87 40.18 -52.86
CA LEU A 112 -11.98 40.20 -54.32
C LEU A 112 -13.44 40.23 -54.79
N GLN A 113 -14.40 40.01 -53.92
CA GLN A 113 -15.82 39.94 -54.18
C GLN A 113 -16.61 40.94 -53.37
N THR A 114 -17.70 41.48 -53.92
CA THR A 114 -18.59 42.42 -53.24
C THR A 114 -19.53 41.63 -52.33
N VAL A 115 -19.26 41.59 -51.07
CA VAL A 115 -20.16 40.98 -50.07
C VAL A 115 -21.30 41.97 -49.80
N ARG A 116 -22.57 41.49 -49.92
CA ARG A 116 -23.74 42.31 -49.60
C ARG A 116 -24.54 41.76 -48.41
N SER A 117 -24.66 40.44 -48.27
CA SER A 117 -25.38 39.81 -47.17
C SER A 117 -24.43 38.94 -46.35
N VAL A 118 -24.57 38.98 -45.00
CA VAL A 118 -23.71 38.28 -44.07
C VAL A 118 -24.53 37.67 -42.93
N LEU A 119 -24.26 36.40 -42.63
CA LEU A 119 -24.78 35.68 -41.47
C LEU A 119 -23.61 35.22 -40.57
N ALA A 120 -23.53 35.74 -39.36
CA ALA A 120 -22.53 35.34 -38.37
C ALA A 120 -23.20 34.72 -37.15
N VAL A 121 -22.85 33.46 -36.85
CA VAL A 121 -23.49 32.67 -35.82
C VAL A 121 -22.45 32.31 -34.74
N PRO A 122 -22.66 32.67 -33.46
CA PRO A 122 -21.74 32.29 -32.41
C PRO A 122 -21.82 30.80 -32.13
N ILE A 123 -20.67 30.17 -31.86
CA ILE A 123 -20.57 28.82 -31.37
C ILE A 123 -20.34 28.93 -29.85
N LEU A 124 -21.39 28.59 -29.09
CA LEU A 124 -21.44 28.79 -27.67
C LEU A 124 -21.47 27.47 -26.90
N LYS A 125 -20.76 27.45 -25.78
CA LYS A 125 -20.94 26.48 -24.72
C LYS A 125 -21.44 27.23 -23.47
N CYS A 126 -22.72 27.11 -23.16
CA CYS A 126 -23.38 28.01 -22.22
C CYS A 126 -23.13 29.49 -22.62
N ASP A 127 -22.35 30.25 -21.87
CA ASP A 127 -21.97 31.63 -22.19
C ASP A 127 -20.53 31.80 -22.73
N GLU A 128 -19.76 30.67 -22.82
CA GLU A 128 -18.38 30.69 -23.34
C GLU A 128 -18.40 30.65 -24.89
N LEU A 129 -17.75 31.62 -25.54
CA LEU A 129 -17.59 31.62 -26.98
C LEU A 129 -16.46 30.66 -27.36
N LEU A 130 -16.77 29.65 -28.16
CA LEU A 130 -15.81 28.71 -28.73
C LEU A 130 -15.37 29.09 -30.13
N GLY A 131 -16.17 29.90 -30.82
CA GLY A 131 -15.90 30.34 -32.20
C GLY A 131 -17.06 31.07 -32.82
N ILE A 132 -16.90 31.47 -34.10
CA ILE A 132 -17.92 32.13 -34.91
C ILE A 132 -17.93 31.48 -36.28
N LEU A 133 -19.11 31.03 -36.70
CA LEU A 133 -19.40 30.62 -38.08
C LEU A 133 -19.90 31.83 -38.86
N THR A 134 -19.24 32.17 -39.98
CA THR A 134 -19.62 33.29 -40.84
C THR A 134 -19.86 32.84 -42.26
N LEU A 135 -20.99 33.20 -42.80
CA LEU A 135 -21.39 32.94 -44.20
C LEU A 135 -21.61 34.27 -44.91
N THR A 136 -21.20 34.38 -46.18
CA THR A 136 -21.29 35.62 -46.97
C THR A 136 -21.88 35.38 -48.33
N HIS A 137 -22.61 36.35 -48.91
CA HIS A 137 -23.19 36.30 -50.22
C HIS A 137 -23.15 37.67 -50.93
N PRO A 138 -23.00 37.74 -52.27
CA PRO A 138 -22.93 38.99 -53.03
C PRO A 138 -24.31 39.68 -53.23
N ASP A 139 -25.42 38.94 -53.09
CA ASP A 139 -26.75 39.53 -53.17
C ASP A 139 -27.24 40.01 -51.81
N PRO A 140 -27.90 41.15 -51.74
CA PRO A 140 -28.50 41.64 -50.48
C PRO A 140 -29.69 40.74 -50.08
N ASP A 141 -30.01 40.70 -48.81
CA ASP A 141 -31.12 39.94 -48.17
C ASP A 141 -31.16 38.45 -48.53
N HIS A 142 -29.98 37.85 -48.80
CA HIS A 142 -29.89 36.46 -49.18
C HIS A 142 -30.26 35.50 -48.01
N PHE A 143 -29.83 35.82 -46.80
CA PHE A 143 -30.05 34.92 -45.65
C PHE A 143 -31.42 35.18 -45.02
N SER A 144 -32.34 34.21 -45.15
CA SER A 144 -33.68 34.25 -44.57
C SER A 144 -33.64 33.85 -43.07
N PRO A 145 -34.66 34.15 -42.26
CA PRO A 145 -34.80 33.68 -40.90
C PRO A 145 -34.70 32.16 -40.76
N GLU A 146 -35.15 31.39 -41.78
CA GLU A 146 -35.03 29.94 -41.77
C GLU A 146 -33.57 29.47 -41.81
N PHE A 147 -32.72 30.14 -42.59
CA PHE A 147 -31.28 29.89 -42.58
C PHE A 147 -30.61 30.24 -41.25
N VAL A 148 -31.08 31.27 -40.55
CA VAL A 148 -30.61 31.64 -39.21
C VAL A 148 -30.84 30.49 -38.24
N ASP A 149 -32.07 29.94 -38.17
CA ASP A 149 -32.41 28.83 -37.29
C ASP A 149 -31.60 27.56 -37.59
N GLN A 150 -31.41 27.25 -38.90
CA GLN A 150 -30.60 26.09 -39.32
C GLN A 150 -29.13 26.25 -38.95
N MET A 151 -28.57 27.43 -39.11
CA MET A 151 -27.16 27.70 -38.77
C MET A 151 -26.93 27.77 -37.26
N GLN A 152 -27.94 28.23 -36.52
CA GLN A 152 -27.89 28.15 -35.05
C GLN A 152 -27.81 26.69 -34.59
N ALA A 153 -28.67 25.81 -35.10
CA ALA A 153 -28.63 24.38 -34.79
C ALA A 153 -27.29 23.72 -35.20
N THR A 154 -26.72 24.16 -36.35
CA THR A 154 -25.39 23.71 -36.78
C THR A 154 -24.29 24.16 -35.83
N SER A 155 -24.36 25.42 -35.40
CA SER A 155 -23.42 26.00 -34.42
C SER A 155 -23.45 25.26 -33.08
N ASP A 156 -24.63 24.91 -32.55
CA ASP A 156 -24.80 24.14 -31.33
C ASP A 156 -24.16 22.74 -31.46
N GLN A 157 -24.29 22.12 -32.64
CA GLN A 157 -23.67 20.81 -32.93
C GLN A 157 -22.12 20.90 -33.01
N ILE A 158 -21.60 21.99 -33.60
CA ILE A 158 -20.16 22.27 -33.61
C ILE A 158 -19.65 22.44 -32.19
N ALA A 159 -20.37 23.20 -31.35
CA ALA A 159 -20.01 23.41 -29.94
C ALA A 159 -19.90 22.07 -29.19
N LEU A 160 -20.87 21.19 -29.37
CA LEU A 160 -20.85 19.86 -28.75
C LEU A 160 -19.67 19.02 -29.24
N THR A 161 -19.33 19.07 -30.52
CA THR A 161 -18.20 18.34 -31.11
C THR A 161 -16.87 18.81 -30.55
N LEU A 162 -16.67 20.12 -30.44
CA LEU A 162 -15.48 20.73 -29.85
C LEU A 162 -15.33 20.35 -28.38
N GLU A 163 -16.42 20.42 -27.62
CA GLU A 163 -16.43 20.05 -26.20
C GLU A 163 -16.06 18.58 -25.98
N ASN A 164 -16.67 17.68 -26.75
CA ASN A 164 -16.36 16.25 -26.68
C ASN A 164 -14.88 15.99 -26.98
N ALA A 165 -14.34 16.59 -28.04
CA ALA A 165 -12.92 16.45 -28.36
C ALA A 165 -12.01 16.92 -27.22
N ARG A 166 -12.34 18.05 -26.59
CA ARG A 166 -11.61 18.60 -25.43
C ARG A 166 -11.68 17.69 -24.19
N LEU A 167 -12.85 17.11 -23.90
CA LEU A 167 -13.04 16.19 -22.78
C LEU A 167 -12.29 14.89 -22.99
N TYR A 168 -12.31 14.33 -24.20
CA TYR A 168 -11.54 13.12 -24.52
C TYR A 168 -10.03 13.34 -24.38
N GLY A 169 -9.50 14.46 -24.86
CA GLY A 169 -8.09 14.81 -24.70
C GLY A 169 -7.66 14.87 -23.23
N ARG A 170 -8.46 15.55 -22.37
CA ARG A 170 -8.22 15.61 -20.92
C ARG A 170 -8.29 14.24 -20.25
N LEU A 171 -9.23 13.40 -20.66
CA LEU A 171 -9.40 12.05 -20.13
C LEU A 171 -8.17 11.18 -20.47
N ASP A 172 -7.69 11.25 -21.70
CA ASP A 172 -6.51 10.49 -22.13
C ASP A 172 -5.23 10.93 -21.38
N GLU A 173 -5.01 12.23 -21.22
CA GLU A 173 -3.90 12.74 -20.40
C GLU A 173 -3.97 12.26 -18.95
N SER A 174 -5.16 12.32 -18.34
CA SER A 174 -5.40 11.84 -16.97
C SER A 174 -5.12 10.34 -16.85
N TYR A 175 -5.61 9.57 -17.82
CA TYR A 175 -5.40 8.12 -17.87
C TYR A 175 -3.90 7.76 -18.00
N ARG A 176 -3.16 8.43 -18.88
CA ARG A 176 -1.71 8.23 -19.04
C ARG A 176 -0.94 8.60 -17.76
N SER A 177 -1.34 9.68 -17.09
CA SER A 177 -0.75 10.10 -15.81
C SER A 177 -0.98 9.05 -14.72
N LEU A 178 -2.21 8.54 -14.61
CA LEU A 178 -2.58 7.48 -13.66
C LEU A 178 -1.81 6.17 -13.92
N ASP A 179 -1.70 5.74 -15.18
CA ASP A 179 -0.94 4.54 -15.55
C ASP A 179 0.55 4.66 -15.18
N ARG A 180 1.16 5.83 -15.42
CA ARG A 180 2.54 6.10 -15.01
C ARG A 180 2.72 6.05 -13.49
N SER A 181 1.77 6.64 -12.75
CA SER A 181 1.78 6.62 -11.28
C SER A 181 1.63 5.19 -10.73
N LYS A 182 0.69 4.42 -11.29
CA LYS A 182 0.46 3.02 -10.94
C LYS A 182 1.74 2.19 -11.12
N LYS A 183 2.39 2.29 -12.28
CA LYS A 183 3.65 1.57 -12.58
C LYS A 183 4.78 1.93 -11.61
N LYS A 184 4.87 3.21 -11.19
CA LYS A 184 5.85 3.62 -10.18
C LYS A 184 5.57 2.98 -8.81
N VAL A 185 4.31 3.01 -8.35
CA VAL A 185 3.91 2.40 -7.08
C VAL A 185 4.20 0.90 -7.08
N GLU A 186 3.85 0.18 -8.16
CA GLU A 186 4.15 -1.25 -8.30
C GLU A 186 5.66 -1.54 -8.27
N ALA A 187 6.48 -0.69 -8.91
CA ALA A 187 7.94 -0.84 -8.89
C ALA A 187 8.51 -0.62 -7.48
N TYR A 188 8.03 0.40 -6.74
CA TYR A 188 8.44 0.65 -5.37
C TYR A 188 8.00 -0.47 -4.41
N SER A 189 6.77 -0.97 -4.57
CA SER A 189 6.28 -2.11 -3.77
C SER A 189 7.17 -3.33 -3.95
N ARG A 190 7.48 -3.73 -5.20
CA ARG A 190 8.37 -4.86 -5.47
C ARG A 190 9.79 -4.66 -4.91
N ALA A 191 10.33 -3.45 -4.99
CA ALA A 191 11.64 -3.15 -4.43
C ALA A 191 11.63 -3.28 -2.90
N LEU A 192 10.58 -2.78 -2.23
CA LEU A 192 10.40 -2.90 -0.78
C LEU A 192 10.24 -4.37 -0.35
N ASP A 193 9.42 -5.15 -1.07
CA ASP A 193 9.23 -6.57 -0.78
C ASP A 193 10.56 -7.34 -0.87
N ASN A 194 11.42 -7.02 -1.85
CA ASN A 194 12.73 -7.62 -1.98
C ASN A 194 13.69 -7.25 -0.81
N GLU A 195 13.64 -6.00 -0.33
CA GLU A 195 14.45 -5.58 0.81
C GLU A 195 13.97 -6.24 2.11
N LEU A 196 12.66 -6.38 2.30
CA LEU A 196 12.08 -7.08 3.45
C LEU A 196 12.41 -8.58 3.43
N GLU A 197 12.44 -9.22 2.26
CA GLU A 197 12.84 -10.63 2.15
C GLU A 197 14.31 -10.83 2.52
N LYS A 198 15.20 -9.89 2.14
CA LYS A 198 16.60 -9.92 2.61
C LYS A 198 16.69 -9.78 4.13
N ALA A 199 15.91 -8.84 4.72
CA ALA A 199 15.85 -8.67 6.16
C ALA A 199 15.36 -9.95 6.86
N ARG A 200 14.37 -10.65 6.27
CA ARG A 200 13.89 -11.94 6.75
C ARG A 200 15.00 -13.01 6.76
N GLN A 201 15.80 -13.09 5.70
CA GLN A 201 16.91 -14.04 5.66
C GLN A 201 17.93 -13.76 6.77
N ILE A 202 18.30 -12.49 6.97
CA ILE A 202 19.20 -12.09 8.06
C ILE A 202 18.59 -12.44 9.43
N GLN A 203 17.27 -12.25 9.60
CA GLN A 203 16.58 -12.57 10.84
C GLN A 203 16.59 -14.07 11.16
N ILE A 204 16.38 -14.92 10.15
CA ILE A 204 16.45 -16.36 10.30
C ILE A 204 17.83 -16.81 10.78
N ASP A 205 18.91 -16.16 10.36
CA ASP A 205 20.28 -16.46 10.78
C ASP A 205 20.53 -16.18 12.28
N PHE A 206 19.64 -15.42 12.96
CA PHE A 206 19.68 -15.26 14.42
C PHE A 206 19.03 -16.42 15.16
N LEU A 207 18.07 -17.10 14.56
CA LEU A 207 17.49 -18.30 15.14
C LEU A 207 18.51 -19.43 15.12
N PRO A 208 18.39 -20.45 15.99
CA PRO A 208 19.36 -21.54 16.03
C PRO A 208 19.32 -22.39 14.77
N ASP A 209 20.43 -22.43 14.02
CA ASP A 209 20.61 -23.31 12.84
C ASP A 209 20.51 -24.79 13.21
N ARG A 210 20.96 -25.13 14.42
CA ARG A 210 20.95 -26.48 14.98
C ARG A 210 20.58 -26.43 16.44
N ILE A 211 19.57 -27.21 16.80
CA ILE A 211 19.23 -27.47 18.19
C ILE A 211 20.22 -28.48 18.75
N PRO A 212 20.82 -28.22 19.96
CA PRO A 212 21.75 -29.18 20.57
C PRO A 212 21.10 -30.55 20.76
N GLU A 213 21.74 -31.59 20.24
CA GLU A 213 21.34 -32.95 20.51
C GLU A 213 21.78 -33.36 21.93
N LEU A 214 20.82 -33.75 22.74
CA LEU A 214 21.07 -34.17 24.12
C LEU A 214 20.57 -35.62 24.33
N PRO A 215 21.35 -36.47 24.98
CA PRO A 215 20.88 -37.80 25.34
C PRO A 215 19.63 -37.75 26.23
N ASN A 216 18.61 -38.50 25.87
CA ASN A 216 17.32 -38.57 26.60
C ASN A 216 16.48 -37.29 26.57
N TRP A 217 16.74 -36.39 25.65
CA TRP A 217 15.91 -35.20 25.41
C TRP A 217 15.53 -35.09 23.94
N GLU A 218 14.30 -34.65 23.69
CA GLU A 218 13.78 -34.36 22.35
C GLU A 218 13.24 -32.92 22.35
N ILE A 219 13.63 -32.14 21.36
CA ILE A 219 13.25 -30.75 21.27
C ILE A 219 12.63 -30.48 19.90
N GLU A 220 11.44 -29.93 19.89
CA GLU A 220 10.73 -29.57 18.68
C GLU A 220 10.34 -28.10 18.75
N THR A 221 10.47 -27.41 17.62
CA THR A 221 10.14 -25.98 17.50
C THR A 221 9.32 -25.74 16.27
N TYR A 222 8.46 -24.72 16.32
CA TYR A 222 7.74 -24.24 15.17
C TYR A 222 7.71 -22.71 15.19
N PHE A 223 8.04 -22.10 14.07
CA PHE A 223 8.05 -20.66 13.88
C PHE A 223 7.38 -20.27 12.57
N SER A 224 6.39 -19.39 12.63
CA SER A 224 5.63 -18.92 11.48
C SER A 224 5.35 -17.43 11.60
N PRO A 225 6.14 -16.58 10.95
CA PRO A 225 5.92 -15.14 10.98
C PRO A 225 4.63 -14.76 10.23
N ALA A 226 3.88 -13.78 10.74
CA ALA A 226 2.69 -13.23 10.10
C ALA A 226 3.03 -12.24 8.97
N LYS A 227 4.19 -11.59 9.05
CA LYS A 227 4.73 -10.67 8.05
C LYS A 227 6.07 -11.18 7.55
N GLN A 228 6.74 -10.38 6.71
CA GLN A 228 8.07 -10.74 6.20
C GLN A 228 9.11 -10.87 7.31
N VAL A 229 9.02 -10.06 8.37
CA VAL A 229 9.87 -10.10 9.56
C VAL A 229 9.00 -10.15 10.82
N SER A 230 9.51 -10.76 11.89
CA SER A 230 8.81 -11.12 13.13
C SER A 230 9.42 -10.47 14.35
N GLY A 231 8.59 -10.17 15.37
CA GLY A 231 9.04 -9.85 16.74
C GLY A 231 9.33 -11.09 17.58
N ASP A 232 8.63 -12.19 17.27
CA ASP A 232 8.77 -13.46 17.95
C ASP A 232 10.13 -14.12 17.69
N PHE A 233 10.59 -14.86 18.69
CA PHE A 233 11.73 -15.75 18.52
C PHE A 233 11.76 -16.86 19.57
N TYR A 234 12.52 -17.91 19.23
CA TYR A 234 12.97 -18.92 20.14
C TYR A 234 14.47 -19.13 20.03
N ASP A 235 15.09 -19.63 21.07
CA ASP A 235 16.50 -20.00 21.05
C ASP A 235 16.75 -21.21 21.98
N VAL A 236 17.67 -22.09 21.54
CA VAL A 236 18.08 -23.28 22.30
C VAL A 236 19.58 -23.43 22.12
N PHE A 237 20.34 -23.30 23.21
CA PHE A 237 21.80 -23.29 23.16
C PHE A 237 22.44 -23.90 24.39
N SER A 238 23.66 -24.41 24.20
CA SER A 238 24.45 -24.97 25.29
C SER A 238 25.03 -23.86 26.18
N LEU A 239 25.05 -24.10 27.46
CA LEU A 239 25.56 -23.21 28.51
C LEU A 239 26.70 -23.87 29.30
N PRO A 240 27.56 -23.08 30.02
CA PRO A 240 28.55 -23.63 30.94
C PRO A 240 27.93 -24.57 31.96
N GLY A 241 28.73 -25.51 32.45
CA GLY A 241 28.29 -26.49 33.43
C GLY A 241 27.36 -27.58 32.90
N ASN A 242 27.42 -27.86 31.61
CA ASN A 242 26.55 -28.84 30.93
C ASN A 242 25.05 -28.47 31.01
N ASN A 243 24.74 -27.20 31.07
CA ASN A 243 23.37 -26.69 31.08
C ASN A 243 22.87 -26.42 29.64
N LEU A 244 21.55 -26.47 29.47
CA LEU A 244 20.85 -26.07 28.28
C LEU A 244 20.04 -24.81 28.54
N GLY A 245 20.29 -23.73 27.79
CA GLY A 245 19.46 -22.55 27.76
C GLY A 245 18.32 -22.69 26.73
N ILE A 246 17.12 -22.36 27.17
CA ILE A 246 15.92 -22.33 26.30
C ILE A 246 15.25 -20.98 26.46
N VAL A 247 14.95 -20.33 25.34
CA VAL A 247 14.29 -19.03 25.28
C VAL A 247 13.09 -19.09 24.37
N ILE A 248 12.00 -18.46 24.78
CA ILE A 248 10.89 -18.09 23.89
C ILE A 248 10.45 -16.67 24.27
N ALA A 249 10.25 -15.81 23.30
CA ALA A 249 9.97 -14.41 23.51
C ALA A 249 9.18 -13.80 22.38
N ASP A 250 8.50 -12.70 22.70
CA ASP A 250 7.75 -11.87 21.78
C ASP A 250 8.06 -10.40 22.07
N VAL A 251 8.51 -9.68 21.04
CA VAL A 251 8.82 -8.24 21.09
C VAL A 251 7.58 -7.45 20.71
N ALA A 252 7.22 -6.51 21.55
CA ALA A 252 6.08 -5.60 21.28
C ALA A 252 6.19 -4.91 19.93
N ASP A 253 5.04 -4.67 19.29
CA ASP A 253 4.89 -4.14 17.94
C ASP A 253 5.28 -5.17 16.83
N LYS A 254 5.11 -4.81 15.56
CA LYS A 254 5.30 -5.72 14.41
C LYS A 254 6.07 -5.03 13.29
N GLY A 255 6.95 -5.78 12.65
CA GLY A 255 7.70 -5.36 11.48
C GLY A 255 9.18 -5.14 11.76
N VAL A 256 9.83 -4.22 11.03
CA VAL A 256 11.29 -4.08 11.07
C VAL A 256 11.81 -3.67 12.44
N GLY A 257 11.06 -2.83 13.17
CA GLY A 257 11.45 -2.40 14.52
C GLY A 257 11.55 -3.59 15.50
N SER A 258 10.47 -4.37 15.64
CA SER A 258 10.45 -5.56 16.52
C SER A 258 11.48 -6.60 16.09
N ALA A 259 11.70 -6.80 14.80
CA ALA A 259 12.74 -7.71 14.28
C ALA A 259 14.16 -7.30 14.67
N LEU A 260 14.48 -6.00 14.68
CA LEU A 260 15.78 -5.50 15.14
C LEU A 260 15.97 -5.68 16.64
N TYR A 261 14.92 -5.42 17.43
CA TYR A 261 14.95 -5.66 18.87
C TYR A 261 15.07 -7.14 19.21
N MET A 262 14.40 -8.03 18.48
CA MET A 262 14.57 -9.47 18.56
C MET A 262 16.04 -9.85 18.41
N ALA A 263 16.71 -9.41 17.35
CA ALA A 263 18.12 -9.71 17.10
C ALA A 263 19.04 -9.17 18.23
N LEU A 264 18.74 -7.98 18.77
CA LEU A 264 19.44 -7.40 19.89
C LEU A 264 19.26 -8.25 21.16
N ILE A 265 18.02 -8.62 21.51
CA ILE A 265 17.72 -9.38 22.72
C ILE A 265 18.37 -10.77 22.68
N ILE A 266 18.26 -11.51 21.57
CA ILE A 266 18.96 -12.80 21.40
C ILE A 266 20.47 -12.63 21.64
N SER A 267 21.07 -11.64 21.01
CA SER A 267 22.51 -11.40 21.13
C SER A 267 22.93 -11.10 22.55
N LEU A 268 22.17 -10.25 23.26
CA LEU A 268 22.45 -9.91 24.66
C LEU A 268 22.26 -11.11 25.58
N ILE A 269 21.19 -11.89 25.44
CA ILE A 269 20.96 -13.11 26.22
C ILE A 269 22.10 -14.11 26.01
N ARG A 270 22.52 -14.36 24.75
CA ARG A 270 23.63 -15.28 24.46
C ARG A 270 24.95 -14.82 25.06
N VAL A 271 25.26 -13.53 24.99
CA VAL A 271 26.50 -12.96 25.57
C VAL A 271 26.47 -12.99 27.10
N PHE A 272 25.42 -12.48 27.72
CA PHE A 272 25.36 -12.35 29.18
C PHE A 272 25.11 -13.68 29.89
N SER A 273 24.54 -14.68 29.23
CA SER A 273 24.39 -16.02 29.81
C SER A 273 25.68 -16.87 29.76
N GLY A 274 26.73 -16.36 29.07
CA GLY A 274 28.00 -17.07 28.95
C GLY A 274 28.06 -18.10 27.83
N HIS A 275 27.07 -18.14 26.92
CA HIS A 275 27.12 -18.97 25.72
C HIS A 275 28.28 -18.54 24.82
N ILE A 276 28.48 -17.24 24.62
CA ILE A 276 29.59 -16.68 23.88
C ILE A 276 30.68 -16.23 24.86
N SER A 277 31.83 -16.92 24.86
CA SER A 277 33.00 -16.51 25.65
C SER A 277 33.72 -15.35 24.96
N LEU A 278 33.48 -14.13 25.39
CA LEU A 278 34.29 -12.99 24.96
C LEU A 278 35.60 -13.00 25.73
N HIS A 279 36.68 -13.47 25.09
CA HIS A 279 38.02 -13.42 25.68
C HIS A 279 38.41 -11.96 25.97
N GLY A 280 38.46 -11.61 27.26
CA GLY A 280 38.76 -10.25 27.76
C GLY A 280 37.71 -9.63 28.66
N PHE A 281 36.49 -10.10 28.69
CA PHE A 281 35.48 -9.73 29.69
C PHE A 281 35.43 -10.75 30.80
N ALA A 282 36.52 -10.87 31.53
CA ALA A 282 36.63 -11.70 32.73
C ALA A 282 35.76 -11.09 33.86
N ASN A 283 34.85 -11.90 34.36
CA ASN A 283 34.27 -11.81 35.70
C ASN A 283 33.47 -10.54 36.06
N TYR A 284 32.34 -10.34 35.37
CA TYR A 284 31.23 -9.67 36.06
C TYR A 284 30.53 -10.71 36.98
N SER A 285 31.16 -11.06 38.07
CA SER A 285 30.48 -11.70 39.22
C SER A 285 29.55 -10.68 39.85
N VAL A 286 28.30 -10.64 39.40
CA VAL A 286 27.28 -9.78 40.00
C VAL A 286 26.70 -10.48 41.21
N ASN A 287 27.32 -10.28 42.33
CA ASN A 287 26.77 -10.55 43.64
C ASN A 287 25.83 -9.42 44.08
N ASN A 288 24.69 -9.22 43.43
CA ASN A 288 23.65 -8.35 44.03
C ASN A 288 22.31 -8.46 43.27
N GLY A 289 21.30 -8.91 43.95
CA GLY A 289 19.90 -8.66 43.60
C GLY A 289 19.01 -9.86 43.28
N ILE A 290 19.47 -11.09 43.41
CA ILE A 290 18.62 -12.27 43.26
C ILE A 290 18.12 -12.71 44.64
N THR A 291 16.84 -12.52 44.90
CA THR A 291 16.19 -12.99 46.15
C THR A 291 15.87 -14.47 46.03
N LYS A 292 16.32 -15.24 46.97
CA LYS A 292 16.00 -16.67 47.11
C LYS A 292 14.57 -16.84 47.58
N SER A 293 13.76 -17.55 46.85
CA SER A 293 12.44 -18.01 47.34
C SER A 293 12.28 -19.52 47.16
N SER A 294 11.99 -20.15 48.28
CA SER A 294 11.54 -21.51 48.56
C SER A 294 12.61 -22.53 48.97
N PRO A 295 12.35 -23.28 50.07
CA PRO A 295 13.24 -24.30 50.55
C PRO A 295 13.00 -25.63 49.83
N GLY A 296 13.99 -26.10 49.06
CA GLY A 296 13.87 -27.47 48.57
C GLY A 296 14.78 -27.90 47.46
N GLN A 297 15.32 -27.18 46.59
CA GLN A 297 16.39 -27.53 45.63
C GLN A 297 17.01 -26.24 45.12
N TYR A 298 18.29 -26.04 45.34
CA TYR A 298 18.96 -24.80 44.97
C TYR A 298 19.39 -24.88 43.48
N ALA A 299 19.05 -23.86 42.67
CA ALA A 299 19.67 -23.67 41.39
C ALA A 299 21.19 -23.63 41.51
N THR A 300 21.89 -24.21 40.58
CA THR A 300 23.36 -24.20 40.58
C THR A 300 23.88 -22.78 40.34
N PRO A 301 25.09 -22.44 40.78
CA PRO A 301 25.69 -21.14 40.48
C PRO A 301 25.71 -20.82 38.98
N ASP A 302 25.94 -21.81 38.14
CA ASP A 302 25.96 -21.63 36.68
C ASP A 302 24.57 -21.29 36.13
N GLN A 303 23.49 -21.92 36.62
CA GLN A 303 22.12 -21.58 36.26
C GLN A 303 21.77 -20.14 36.70
N LEU A 304 22.16 -19.75 37.93
CA LEU A 304 21.92 -18.39 38.43
C LEU A 304 22.67 -17.34 37.63
N ASN A 305 23.93 -17.61 37.24
CA ASN A 305 24.73 -16.73 36.41
C ASN A 305 24.10 -16.56 35.02
N ALA A 306 23.66 -17.65 34.41
CA ALA A 306 23.03 -17.60 33.10
C ALA A 306 21.71 -16.81 33.13
N LEU A 307 20.85 -17.02 34.14
CA LEU A 307 19.57 -16.29 34.29
C LEU A 307 19.74 -14.79 34.57
N ASN A 308 20.89 -14.38 35.13
CA ASN A 308 21.17 -12.95 35.31
C ASN A 308 21.24 -12.19 33.98
N ALA A 309 21.40 -12.90 32.87
CA ALA A 309 21.33 -12.31 31.52
C ALA A 309 20.02 -11.55 31.28
N VAL A 310 18.89 -12.01 31.84
CA VAL A 310 17.60 -11.33 31.70
C VAL A 310 17.63 -9.95 32.29
N LYS A 311 18.18 -9.83 33.52
CA LYS A 311 18.33 -8.53 34.18
C LYS A 311 19.28 -7.59 33.43
N LEU A 312 20.43 -8.09 33.00
CA LEU A 312 21.40 -7.29 32.24
C LEU A 312 20.84 -6.81 30.90
N THR A 313 20.10 -7.69 30.21
CA THR A 313 19.41 -7.32 28.97
C THR A 313 18.34 -6.27 29.23
N ASN A 314 17.52 -6.43 30.28
CA ASN A 314 16.53 -5.44 30.70
C ASN A 314 17.15 -4.07 30.91
N ASP A 315 18.20 -4.02 31.74
CA ASP A 315 18.84 -2.76 32.14
C ASP A 315 19.50 -2.07 30.93
N TYR A 316 20.12 -2.84 30.05
CA TYR A 316 20.69 -2.32 28.81
C TYR A 316 19.61 -1.69 27.91
N ILE A 317 18.53 -2.43 27.61
CA ILE A 317 17.46 -1.94 26.72
C ILE A 317 16.76 -0.72 27.34
N ALA A 318 16.40 -0.78 28.62
CA ALA A 318 15.71 0.32 29.28
C ALA A 318 16.58 1.59 29.40
N HIS A 319 17.92 1.46 29.51
CA HIS A 319 18.83 2.59 29.59
C HIS A 319 19.12 3.20 28.21
N GLU A 320 19.50 2.39 27.25
CA GLU A 320 19.97 2.86 25.94
C GLU A 320 18.80 3.13 24.97
N HIS A 321 17.70 2.37 25.09
CA HIS A 321 16.59 2.36 24.13
C HIS A 321 15.22 2.65 24.74
N GLY A 322 15.15 3.11 25.97
CA GLY A 322 13.88 3.36 26.67
C GLY A 322 12.99 4.44 26.04
N LYS A 323 13.53 5.27 25.13
CA LYS A 323 12.77 6.32 24.42
C LYS A 323 11.83 5.76 23.35
N GLU A 324 12.19 4.66 22.74
CA GLU A 324 11.41 4.00 21.70
C GLU A 324 10.18 3.25 22.27
N GLY A 325 10.14 3.04 23.60
CA GLY A 325 9.05 2.35 24.27
C GLY A 325 8.93 0.86 23.90
N MET A 326 9.97 0.28 23.31
CA MET A 326 10.02 -1.12 22.92
C MET A 326 10.31 -2.01 24.11
N PHE A 327 9.59 -3.10 24.25
CA PHE A 327 9.78 -4.10 25.28
C PHE A 327 9.53 -5.50 24.71
N ALA A 328 9.92 -6.53 25.45
CA ALA A 328 9.65 -7.91 25.06
C ALA A 328 9.15 -8.73 26.25
N THR A 329 8.18 -9.58 25.98
CA THR A 329 7.86 -10.68 26.89
C THR A 329 8.85 -11.82 26.64
N LEU A 330 9.41 -12.43 27.70
CA LEU A 330 10.49 -13.40 27.55
C LEU A 330 10.40 -14.47 28.63
N PHE A 331 10.46 -15.74 28.22
CA PHE A 331 10.75 -16.85 29.09
C PHE A 331 12.17 -17.34 28.83
N PHE A 332 13.00 -17.42 29.89
CA PHE A 332 14.32 -18.00 29.84
C PHE A 332 14.46 -19.10 30.88
N GLY A 333 14.62 -20.34 30.45
CA GLY A 333 14.85 -21.51 31.27
C GLY A 333 16.26 -22.05 31.11
N VAL A 334 16.87 -22.47 32.18
CA VAL A 334 18.19 -23.13 32.21
C VAL A 334 18.02 -24.53 32.79
N ILE A 335 18.11 -25.53 31.93
CA ILE A 335 17.95 -26.96 32.31
C ILE A 335 19.32 -27.56 32.60
N TYR A 336 19.42 -28.33 33.67
CA TYR A 336 20.51 -29.28 33.88
C TYR A 336 20.06 -30.68 33.40
N PRO A 337 20.47 -31.10 32.18
CA PRO A 337 19.87 -32.24 31.52
C PRO A 337 20.01 -33.58 32.27
N ALA A 338 21.09 -33.75 33.03
CA ALA A 338 21.32 -34.99 33.77
C ALA A 338 20.24 -35.26 34.82
N SER A 339 19.75 -34.23 35.53
CA SER A 339 18.71 -34.39 36.56
C SER A 339 17.31 -34.02 36.07
N GLY A 340 17.19 -33.16 35.04
CA GLY A 340 15.94 -32.54 34.65
C GLY A 340 15.54 -31.34 35.50
N ASN A 341 16.41 -30.89 36.39
CA ASN A 341 16.17 -29.65 37.15
C ASN A 341 16.30 -28.43 36.24
N MET A 342 15.30 -27.56 36.23
CA MET A 342 15.30 -26.30 35.51
C MET A 342 15.08 -25.13 36.45
N ALA A 343 15.95 -24.14 36.36
CA ALA A 343 15.71 -22.81 36.92
C ALA A 343 15.24 -21.88 35.80
N TYR A 344 14.28 -20.98 36.07
CA TYR A 344 13.73 -20.12 35.03
C TYR A 344 13.33 -18.74 35.51
N ILE A 345 13.27 -17.80 34.61
CA ILE A 345 12.60 -16.50 34.68
C ILE A 345 11.53 -16.42 33.60
N ASN A 346 10.31 -16.03 33.96
CA ASN A 346 9.28 -15.65 33.04
C ASN A 346 9.04 -14.13 33.18
N ALA A 347 9.61 -13.37 32.26
CA ALA A 347 9.53 -11.91 32.21
C ALA A 347 8.31 -11.46 31.43
N GLY A 348 7.12 -11.61 32.02
CA GLY A 348 5.84 -11.17 31.43
C GLY A 348 5.33 -12.01 30.23
N HIS A 349 5.98 -13.12 29.90
CA HIS A 349 5.60 -13.98 28.78
C HIS A 349 4.39 -14.86 29.12
N GLU A 350 3.74 -15.39 28.08
CA GLU A 350 2.69 -16.40 28.23
C GLU A 350 3.14 -17.54 29.13
N PRO A 351 2.24 -18.13 29.93
CA PRO A 351 2.62 -19.22 30.82
C PRO A 351 3.13 -20.43 30.03
N VAL A 352 4.31 -20.90 30.41
CA VAL A 352 4.87 -22.16 29.90
C VAL A 352 4.28 -23.30 30.71
N PHE A 353 3.96 -24.42 30.07
CA PHE A 353 3.33 -25.57 30.68
C PHE A 353 4.30 -26.74 30.80
N VAL A 354 4.18 -27.51 31.91
CA VAL A 354 4.73 -28.87 31.97
C VAL A 354 3.56 -29.83 31.76
N VAL A 355 3.68 -30.70 30.80
CA VAL A 355 2.61 -31.62 30.33
C VAL A 355 3.11 -33.07 30.38
N ASN A 356 2.26 -33.97 30.77
CA ASN A 356 2.51 -35.43 30.67
C ASN A 356 1.28 -36.13 30.11
N SER A 357 1.27 -37.49 30.13
CA SER A 357 0.15 -38.29 29.65
C SER A 357 -1.19 -38.08 30.38
N THR A 358 -1.19 -37.39 31.52
CA THR A 358 -2.42 -37.03 32.26
C THR A 358 -2.88 -35.58 31.98
N GLY A 359 -2.15 -34.83 31.14
CA GLY A 359 -2.43 -33.45 30.79
C GLY A 359 -1.46 -32.46 31.44
N VAL A 360 -1.92 -31.23 31.66
CA VAL A 360 -1.10 -30.15 32.23
C VAL A 360 -0.83 -30.37 33.72
N VAL A 361 0.43 -30.63 34.06
CA VAL A 361 0.90 -30.90 35.45
C VAL A 361 1.23 -29.61 36.15
N LYS A 362 1.94 -28.69 35.50
CA LYS A 362 2.38 -27.42 36.08
C LYS A 362 2.19 -26.28 35.08
N ARG A 363 1.98 -25.10 35.63
CA ARG A 363 1.88 -23.83 34.88
C ARG A 363 2.92 -22.87 35.43
N LEU A 364 3.95 -22.58 34.64
CA LEU A 364 5.04 -21.67 34.97
C LEU A 364 4.59 -20.24 34.64
N LYS A 365 4.18 -19.50 35.69
CA LYS A 365 3.64 -18.14 35.52
C LYS A 365 4.77 -17.10 35.44
N SER A 366 4.41 -15.86 35.14
CA SER A 366 5.34 -14.73 35.18
C SER A 366 5.98 -14.58 36.55
N THR A 367 7.31 -14.34 36.57
CA THR A 367 8.15 -14.11 37.74
C THR A 367 8.73 -12.69 37.78
N GLY A 368 8.40 -11.88 36.79
CA GLY A 368 8.81 -10.50 36.65
C GLY A 368 8.08 -9.78 35.51
N PRO A 369 8.27 -8.46 35.35
CA PRO A 369 7.70 -7.70 34.21
C PRO A 369 8.39 -8.05 32.90
N ALA A 370 7.83 -7.58 31.78
CA ALA A 370 8.48 -7.68 30.48
C ALA A 370 9.82 -6.91 30.46
N VAL A 371 10.74 -7.38 29.62
CA VAL A 371 12.11 -6.86 29.52
C VAL A 371 12.10 -5.54 28.72
N GLY A 372 12.82 -4.52 29.20
CA GLY A 372 12.99 -3.24 28.50
C GLY A 372 12.03 -2.14 28.93
N ILE A 373 11.05 -2.43 29.80
CA ILE A 373 10.07 -1.42 30.28
C ILE A 373 10.75 -0.36 31.16
N MET A 374 11.51 -0.78 32.14
CA MET A 374 12.23 0.09 33.07
C MET A 374 13.53 -0.56 33.55
N HIS A 375 14.55 0.25 33.84
CA HIS A 375 15.79 -0.23 34.44
C HIS A 375 15.57 -0.65 35.91
N ASP A 376 16.52 -1.41 36.47
CA ASP A 376 16.54 -1.88 37.87
C ASP A 376 15.33 -2.76 38.28
N MET A 377 14.67 -3.38 37.31
CA MET A 377 13.57 -4.30 37.57
C MET A 377 14.07 -5.58 38.25
N LYS A 378 13.22 -6.14 39.10
CA LYS A 378 13.49 -7.42 39.76
C LYS A 378 12.83 -8.55 39.03
N PHE A 379 13.58 -9.62 38.83
CA PHE A 379 13.13 -10.87 38.28
C PHE A 379 13.37 -11.98 39.30
N ASP A 380 12.31 -12.64 39.76
CA ASP A 380 12.41 -13.78 40.65
C ASP A 380 12.78 -15.03 39.84
N ILE A 381 13.67 -15.86 40.43
CA ILE A 381 14.03 -17.13 39.83
C ILE A 381 13.22 -18.22 40.52
N GLU A 382 12.47 -18.98 39.73
CA GLU A 382 11.76 -20.16 40.16
C GLU A 382 12.41 -21.43 39.62
N GLN A 383 12.03 -22.56 40.18
CA GLN A 383 12.57 -23.88 39.84
C GLN A 383 11.46 -24.88 39.58
N VAL A 384 11.72 -25.79 38.67
CA VAL A 384 10.84 -26.90 38.34
C VAL A 384 11.66 -28.13 37.98
N GLN A 385 11.21 -29.27 38.43
CA GLN A 385 11.73 -30.57 38.02
C GLN A 385 10.92 -31.04 36.82
N ILE A 386 11.60 -31.39 35.74
CA ILE A 386 11.02 -32.06 34.57
C ILE A 386 11.31 -33.55 34.71
N GLU A 387 10.28 -34.35 34.93
CA GLU A 387 10.41 -35.79 35.11
C GLU A 387 10.52 -36.53 33.75
N PRO A 388 11.08 -37.74 33.71
CA PRO A 388 11.07 -38.54 32.49
C PRO A 388 9.63 -38.76 31.97
N GLY A 389 9.41 -38.46 30.66
CA GLY A 389 8.11 -38.48 30.00
C GLY A 389 7.38 -37.15 30.00
N GLU A 390 7.85 -36.14 30.76
CA GLU A 390 7.25 -34.79 30.76
C GLU A 390 7.77 -33.94 29.60
N ILE A 391 6.91 -33.05 29.10
CA ILE A 391 7.17 -32.05 28.06
C ILE A 391 7.03 -30.66 28.66
N LEU A 392 8.05 -29.84 28.53
CA LEU A 392 7.95 -28.38 28.73
C LEU A 392 7.45 -27.75 27.42
N PHE A 393 6.33 -27.04 27.46
CA PHE A 393 5.69 -26.43 26.31
C PHE A 393 5.53 -24.93 26.48
N GLY A 394 6.19 -24.15 25.59
CA GLY A 394 6.09 -22.72 25.46
C GLY A 394 5.43 -22.30 24.15
N TYR A 395 4.77 -21.15 24.15
CA TYR A 395 4.09 -20.60 22.97
C TYR A 395 3.97 -19.07 23.10
N THR A 396 3.86 -18.36 21.97
CA THR A 396 3.58 -16.92 21.93
C THR A 396 2.07 -16.66 21.76
N ASP A 397 1.62 -15.45 22.06
CA ASP A 397 0.20 -15.08 22.08
C ASP A 397 -0.49 -15.26 20.73
N GLY A 398 0.26 -15.16 19.60
CA GLY A 398 -0.26 -15.45 18.27
C GLY A 398 -0.90 -16.83 18.12
N VAL A 399 -0.59 -17.80 19.01
CA VAL A 399 -1.30 -19.07 19.08
C VAL A 399 -2.73 -18.90 19.58
N THR A 400 -2.91 -18.19 20.68
CA THR A 400 -4.22 -18.00 21.31
C THR A 400 -5.06 -16.91 20.67
N GLU A 401 -4.41 -15.98 20.00
CA GLU A 401 -5.00 -14.86 19.27
C GLU A 401 -5.11 -15.11 17.78
N ALA A 402 -4.78 -16.32 17.30
CA ALA A 402 -5.03 -16.71 15.92
C ALA A 402 -6.51 -16.52 15.55
N VAL A 403 -6.77 -15.77 14.49
CA VAL A 403 -8.13 -15.38 14.07
C VAL A 403 -8.65 -16.32 12.98
N GLY A 404 -9.83 -16.90 13.21
CA GLY A 404 -10.55 -17.69 12.21
C GLY A 404 -11.30 -16.81 11.19
N PRO A 405 -11.86 -17.42 10.12
CA PRO A 405 -12.59 -16.69 9.07
C PRO A 405 -13.80 -15.89 9.58
N ASN A 406 -14.35 -16.26 10.72
CA ASN A 406 -15.50 -15.59 11.36
C ASN A 406 -15.09 -14.50 12.35
N GLY A 407 -13.79 -14.24 12.52
CA GLY A 407 -13.25 -13.28 13.46
C GLY A 407 -13.13 -13.81 14.90
N ASP A 408 -13.28 -15.10 15.13
CA ASP A 408 -13.11 -15.74 16.40
C ASP A 408 -11.67 -16.11 16.67
N PHE A 409 -11.23 -15.98 17.94
CA PHE A 409 -9.89 -16.37 18.38
C PHE A 409 -9.79 -17.88 18.65
N PHE A 410 -8.59 -18.44 18.43
CA PHE A 410 -8.30 -19.84 18.78
C PHE A 410 -8.46 -20.12 20.30
N THR A 411 -8.08 -19.19 21.12
CA THR A 411 -8.18 -19.13 22.57
C THR A 411 -7.31 -20.12 23.35
N ARG A 412 -6.86 -19.69 24.53
CA ARG A 412 -6.12 -20.53 25.49
C ARG A 412 -6.90 -21.77 25.90
N LYS A 413 -8.22 -21.70 26.01
CA LYS A 413 -9.07 -22.85 26.37
C LYS A 413 -8.94 -23.98 25.37
N ARG A 414 -8.93 -23.66 24.08
CA ARG A 414 -8.76 -24.65 23.00
C ARG A 414 -7.33 -25.25 23.00
N LEU A 415 -6.31 -24.42 23.21
CA LEU A 415 -4.94 -24.89 23.36
C LEU A 415 -4.82 -25.89 24.52
N LEU A 416 -5.34 -25.54 25.72
CA LEU A 416 -5.32 -26.43 26.88
C LEU A 416 -6.04 -27.74 26.63
N SER A 417 -7.18 -27.74 25.93
CA SER A 417 -7.89 -28.99 25.61
C SER A 417 -7.10 -29.92 24.69
N ILE A 418 -6.20 -29.36 23.87
CA ILE A 418 -5.27 -30.17 23.04
C ILE A 418 -4.17 -30.76 23.94
N LEU A 419 -3.57 -29.93 24.81
CA LEU A 419 -2.53 -30.36 25.72
C LEU A 419 -3.00 -31.45 26.73
N GLU A 420 -4.28 -31.44 27.10
CA GLU A 420 -4.90 -32.43 27.99
C GLU A 420 -5.18 -33.78 27.32
N GLN A 421 -5.19 -33.84 26.00
CA GLN A 421 -5.49 -35.07 25.24
C GLN A 421 -4.24 -35.76 24.68
N THR A 422 -3.06 -35.26 24.99
CA THR A 422 -1.84 -35.62 24.28
C THR A 422 -1.02 -36.61 25.09
N ASP A 423 -1.05 -37.88 24.72
CA ASP A 423 -0.08 -38.95 25.11
C ASP A 423 0.93 -39.12 23.97
N SER A 424 1.63 -38.04 23.60
CA SER A 424 2.47 -37.96 22.40
C SER A 424 3.84 -37.40 22.71
N SER A 425 4.78 -37.61 21.78
CA SER A 425 6.10 -37.00 21.77
C SER A 425 6.02 -35.49 21.52
N ALA A 426 7.12 -34.77 21.80
CA ALA A 426 7.19 -33.33 21.53
C ALA A 426 6.89 -33.00 20.06
N PRO A 427 7.42 -33.70 19.04
CA PRO A 427 7.07 -33.48 17.63
C PRO A 427 5.60 -33.66 17.31
N GLU A 428 4.98 -34.75 17.85
CA GLU A 428 3.55 -35.04 17.62
C GLU A 428 2.67 -33.98 18.26
N MET A 429 2.99 -33.47 19.45
CA MET A 429 2.28 -32.38 20.12
C MET A 429 2.34 -31.10 19.28
N VAL A 430 3.51 -30.67 18.85
CA VAL A 430 3.69 -29.49 18.02
C VAL A 430 2.94 -29.63 16.69
N ALA A 431 3.02 -30.80 16.04
CA ALA A 431 2.30 -31.09 14.81
C ALA A 431 0.77 -31.03 14.99
N HIS A 432 0.24 -31.54 16.10
CA HIS A 432 -1.19 -31.51 16.40
C HIS A 432 -1.68 -30.06 16.60
N ILE A 433 -0.96 -29.26 17.39
CA ILE A 433 -1.29 -27.84 17.61
C ILE A 433 -1.25 -27.08 16.29
N ARG A 434 -0.20 -27.24 15.48
CA ARG A 434 -0.04 -26.62 14.17
C ARG A 434 -1.20 -26.98 13.23
N ASN A 435 -1.60 -28.24 13.15
CA ASN A 435 -2.70 -28.67 12.32
C ASN A 435 -4.04 -28.09 12.79
N SER A 436 -4.25 -28.01 14.11
CA SER A 436 -5.45 -27.40 14.70
C SER A 436 -5.54 -25.89 14.45
N LEU A 437 -4.40 -25.19 14.51
CA LEU A 437 -4.28 -23.78 14.16
C LEU A 437 -4.56 -23.55 12.68
N SER A 438 -3.93 -24.35 11.80
CA SER A 438 -4.14 -24.27 10.36
C SER A 438 -5.61 -24.49 9.97
N ALA A 439 -6.28 -25.47 10.61
CA ALA A 439 -7.70 -25.72 10.40
C ALA A 439 -8.58 -24.56 10.91
N HIS A 440 -8.19 -23.88 11.99
CA HIS A 440 -8.91 -22.73 12.53
C HIS A 440 -8.72 -21.49 11.67
N ILE A 441 -7.48 -21.14 11.30
CA ILE A 441 -7.14 -19.97 10.47
C ILE A 441 -7.71 -20.15 9.05
N HIS A 442 -7.67 -21.37 8.51
CA HIS A 442 -8.08 -21.72 7.15
C HIS A 442 -7.45 -20.76 6.12
N ASN A 443 -8.25 -19.91 5.45
CA ASN A 443 -7.78 -18.93 4.45
C ASN A 443 -7.73 -17.50 5.00
N ALA A 444 -7.87 -17.29 6.31
CA ALA A 444 -7.74 -15.95 6.89
C ALA A 444 -6.25 -15.53 6.85
N PRO A 445 -5.95 -14.23 6.66
CA PRO A 445 -4.57 -13.77 6.77
C PRO A 445 -4.05 -13.96 8.19
N PRO A 446 -2.76 -14.32 8.36
CA PRO A 446 -2.14 -14.43 9.67
C PRO A 446 -2.32 -13.13 10.47
N SER A 447 -2.81 -13.24 11.70
CA SER A 447 -3.04 -12.09 12.61
C SER A 447 -1.78 -11.72 13.39
N ASP A 448 -1.01 -12.72 13.79
CA ASP A 448 0.22 -12.57 14.54
C ASP A 448 1.24 -13.66 14.24
N ASP A 449 2.49 -13.42 14.69
CA ASP A 449 3.57 -14.39 14.62
C ASP A 449 3.25 -15.58 15.52
N ILE A 450 3.57 -16.80 15.10
CA ILE A 450 3.28 -18.03 15.84
C ILE A 450 4.59 -18.73 16.15
N THR A 451 4.91 -18.87 17.42
CA THR A 451 6.08 -19.60 17.89
C THR A 451 5.66 -20.67 18.89
N LEU A 452 6.15 -21.90 18.68
CA LEU A 452 5.98 -23.05 19.59
C LEU A 452 7.35 -23.61 19.94
N LEU A 453 7.53 -24.01 21.19
CA LEU A 453 8.72 -24.68 21.69
C LEU A 453 8.31 -25.80 22.63
N ALA A 454 8.69 -27.04 22.30
CA ALA A 454 8.44 -28.23 23.10
C ALA A 454 9.77 -28.91 23.45
N VAL A 455 10.04 -29.16 24.73
CA VAL A 455 11.25 -29.79 25.23
C VAL A 455 10.85 -30.99 26.10
N GLN A 456 11.05 -32.18 25.59
CA GLN A 456 10.67 -33.46 26.23
C GLN A 456 11.86 -34.12 26.88
N ARG A 457 11.70 -34.54 28.14
CA ARG A 457 12.60 -35.49 28.75
C ARG A 457 12.10 -36.92 28.42
N LEU A 458 12.86 -37.67 27.63
CA LEU A 458 12.44 -39.01 27.20
C LEU A 458 12.35 -39.95 28.41
N PRO A 459 11.40 -40.93 28.38
CA PRO A 459 11.34 -41.96 29.37
C PRO A 459 12.66 -42.74 29.43
N LEU A 460 13.10 -43.12 30.62
CA LEU A 460 14.25 -43.99 30.79
C LEU A 460 13.84 -45.38 30.19
N HIS A 461 14.52 -45.81 29.14
CA HIS A 461 14.36 -47.17 28.69
C HIS A 461 14.84 -48.11 29.78
N SER A 462 13.91 -48.89 30.32
CA SER A 462 14.15 -49.95 31.30
C SER A 462 14.87 -51.14 30.68
#